data_bd9b1090db681dbaf370a1902953521d
#
_entry.id   bd9b1090db681dbaf370a1902953521d
#
_cell.length_a   1.000
_cell.length_b   1.000
_cell.length_c   1.000
_cell.angle_alpha   90.00
_cell.angle_beta   90.00
_cell.angle_gamma   90.00
#
_symmetry.space_group_name_H-M   'P 1'
#
loop_
_entity.id
_entity.type
_entity.pdbx_description
1 polymer ?
#
loop_
_entity_poly.entity_id
_entity_poly.type
_entity_poly.pdbx_seq_one_letter_code
_entity_poly.pdbx_strand_id
1 'polypeptide(L)'
;KALTDPAATAALAELDAVLIGGGPAPRPILDAAAAAGITVVRTYGMSETSGGCVYDGVPLDGVRLRVLAGGRIAIGGATLAKGYRNPVSPDPFAEPGWFHTDDLGALESGDSGVLTVLGRADEAISTGGFTVLPQPVEAALGTHPAVRDCAVFGLADDRLGQRVVAAIVVGDGCPPPTLEALRAHVARTLDVTAAPRELHVVNVLPRRGIGKVDRAALVRRFAGEADQ
;
A
#
# COMPACT_ATOMS: atom_id res chain seq x y z
N LYS A 1 -6.79 -17.05 0.53
CA LYS A 1 -6.84 -18.53 0.63
C LYS A 1 -7.43 -19.00 1.95
N ALA A 2 -6.94 -18.55 3.13
CA ALA A 2 -7.47 -19.02 4.41
C ALA A 2 -8.99 -18.78 4.55
N LEU A 3 -9.48 -17.61 4.14
CA LEU A 3 -10.90 -17.26 4.20
C LEU A 3 -11.80 -18.00 3.19
N THR A 4 -11.22 -18.76 2.26
CA THR A 4 -11.96 -19.64 1.33
C THR A 4 -11.93 -21.09 1.74
N ASP A 5 -11.22 -21.43 2.82
CA ASP A 5 -11.15 -22.75 3.44
C ASP A 5 -11.87 -22.72 4.79
N PRO A 6 -13.00 -23.43 4.96
CA PRO A 6 -13.78 -23.39 6.20
C PRO A 6 -13.00 -23.84 7.44
N ALA A 7 -12.11 -24.85 7.31
CA ALA A 7 -11.31 -25.34 8.42
C ALA A 7 -10.26 -24.33 8.86
N ALA A 8 -9.57 -23.71 7.89
CA ALA A 8 -8.61 -22.66 8.16
C ALA A 8 -9.28 -21.40 8.76
N THR A 9 -10.46 -21.03 8.24
CA THR A 9 -11.25 -19.90 8.77
C THR A 9 -11.64 -20.16 10.23
N ALA A 10 -12.15 -21.35 10.55
CA ALA A 10 -12.52 -21.70 11.93
C ALA A 10 -11.31 -21.66 12.87
N ALA A 11 -10.18 -22.24 12.46
CA ALA A 11 -8.94 -22.21 13.26
C ALA A 11 -8.41 -20.79 13.50
N LEU A 12 -8.53 -19.88 12.52
CA LEU A 12 -8.15 -18.48 12.68
C LEU A 12 -9.09 -17.72 13.61
N ALA A 13 -10.38 -18.07 13.63
CA ALA A 13 -11.36 -17.45 14.51
C ALA A 13 -11.20 -17.84 16.00
N GLU A 14 -10.47 -18.95 16.30
CA GLU A 14 -10.13 -19.35 17.67
C GLU A 14 -8.94 -18.55 18.25
N LEU A 15 -8.22 -17.79 17.43
CA LEU A 15 -7.08 -16.99 17.90
C LEU A 15 -7.57 -15.66 18.49
N ASP A 16 -6.89 -15.18 19.51
CA ASP A 16 -7.15 -13.84 20.10
C ASP A 16 -6.98 -12.72 19.06
N ALA A 17 -5.98 -12.85 18.19
CA ALA A 17 -5.75 -11.95 17.08
C ALA A 17 -4.86 -12.57 15.99
N VAL A 18 -5.07 -12.13 14.75
CA VAL A 18 -4.23 -12.45 13.60
C VAL A 18 -3.49 -11.19 13.16
N LEU A 19 -2.16 -11.20 13.28
CA LEU A 19 -1.34 -10.07 12.86
C LEU A 19 -1.09 -10.13 11.36
N ILE A 20 -1.37 -9.04 10.67
CA ILE A 20 -1.06 -8.91 9.25
C ILE A 20 -0.20 -7.66 9.00
N GLY A 21 0.83 -7.81 8.18
CA GLY A 21 1.76 -6.73 7.88
C GLY A 21 2.55 -6.95 6.60
N GLY A 22 3.51 -6.07 6.34
CA GLY A 22 4.38 -6.13 5.17
C GLY A 22 3.77 -5.54 3.90
N GLY A 23 2.52 -5.08 3.94
CA GLY A 23 1.82 -4.39 2.86
C GLY A 23 0.41 -3.99 3.27
N PRO A 24 -0.30 -3.21 2.44
CA PRO A 24 -1.67 -2.82 2.72
C PRO A 24 -2.60 -4.03 2.74
N ALA A 25 -3.52 -4.07 3.71
CA ALA A 25 -4.57 -5.08 3.78
C ALA A 25 -5.81 -4.58 3.00
N PRO A 26 -6.23 -5.26 1.93
CA PRO A 26 -7.42 -4.88 1.17
C PRO A 26 -8.68 -4.88 2.04
N ARG A 27 -9.48 -3.83 1.95
CA ARG A 27 -10.70 -3.68 2.75
C ARG A 27 -11.64 -4.89 2.67
N PRO A 28 -11.91 -5.48 1.48
CA PRO A 28 -12.77 -6.67 1.40
C PRO A 28 -12.25 -7.87 2.18
N ILE A 29 -10.91 -8.02 2.31
CA ILE A 29 -10.31 -9.10 3.12
C ILE A 29 -10.54 -8.85 4.61
N LEU A 30 -10.41 -7.59 5.06
CA LEU A 30 -10.67 -7.21 6.46
C LEU A 30 -12.15 -7.42 6.81
N ASP A 31 -13.06 -7.02 5.92
CA ASP A 31 -14.51 -7.18 6.11
C ASP A 31 -14.90 -8.67 6.13
N ALA A 32 -14.34 -9.50 5.24
CA ALA A 32 -14.56 -10.93 5.24
C ALA A 32 -14.00 -11.62 6.50
N ALA A 33 -12.83 -11.20 6.99
CA ALA A 33 -12.27 -11.70 8.24
C ALA A 33 -13.17 -11.34 9.42
N ALA A 34 -13.60 -10.08 9.51
CA ALA A 34 -14.51 -9.63 10.57
C ALA A 34 -15.86 -10.40 10.54
N ALA A 35 -16.44 -10.62 9.35
CA ALA A 35 -17.66 -11.40 9.18
C ALA A 35 -17.48 -12.87 9.60
N ALA A 36 -16.26 -13.41 9.53
CA ALA A 36 -15.90 -14.74 10.00
C ALA A 36 -15.51 -14.80 11.49
N GLY A 37 -15.61 -13.69 12.23
CA GLY A 37 -15.24 -13.61 13.65
C GLY A 37 -13.73 -13.58 13.90
N ILE A 38 -12.92 -13.30 12.87
CA ILE A 38 -11.47 -13.22 12.99
C ILE A 38 -11.05 -11.80 13.36
N THR A 39 -10.40 -11.63 14.50
CA THR A 39 -9.79 -10.37 14.91
C THR A 39 -8.49 -10.16 14.14
N VAL A 40 -8.44 -9.17 13.26
CA VAL A 40 -7.23 -8.81 12.49
C VAL A 40 -6.63 -7.55 13.08
N VAL A 41 -5.33 -7.59 13.37
CA VAL A 41 -4.52 -6.44 13.79
C VAL A 41 -3.49 -6.15 12.68
N ARG A 42 -3.55 -4.95 12.13
CA ARG A 42 -2.59 -4.50 11.11
C ARG A 42 -1.31 -4.04 11.76
N THR A 43 -0.18 -4.51 11.25
CA THR A 43 1.13 -4.14 11.78
C THR A 43 1.91 -3.33 10.76
N TYR A 44 2.54 -2.25 11.20
CA TYR A 44 3.50 -1.48 10.41
C TYR A 44 4.86 -1.53 11.10
N GLY A 45 5.89 -1.74 10.30
CA GLY A 45 7.27 -1.83 10.70
C GLY A 45 8.11 -2.50 9.62
N MET A 46 9.40 -2.60 9.85
CA MET A 46 10.38 -3.07 8.89
C MET A 46 11.60 -3.64 9.60
N SER A 47 12.60 -4.10 8.87
CA SER A 47 13.84 -4.62 9.47
C SER A 47 14.53 -3.59 10.35
N GLU A 48 14.47 -2.33 9.96
CA GLU A 48 15.06 -1.18 10.65
C GLU A 48 14.39 -0.88 12.00
N THR A 49 13.19 -1.39 12.23
CA THR A 49 12.44 -1.28 13.49
C THR A 49 12.32 -2.62 14.22
N SER A 50 13.15 -3.62 13.86
CA SER A 50 13.11 -4.98 14.41
C SER A 50 11.77 -5.70 14.24
N GLY A 51 11.03 -5.36 13.18
CA GLY A 51 9.70 -5.86 12.86
C GLY A 51 8.59 -4.85 13.08
N GLY A 52 7.36 -5.31 13.37
CA GLY A 52 6.22 -4.44 13.63
C GLY A 52 6.41 -3.61 14.89
N CYS A 53 6.24 -2.30 14.77
CA CYS A 53 6.36 -1.35 15.87
C CYS A 53 5.13 -0.43 16.03
N VAL A 54 4.18 -0.49 15.08
CA VAL A 54 2.89 0.21 15.13
C VAL A 54 1.78 -0.80 14.82
N TYR A 55 0.75 -0.84 15.62
CA TYR A 55 -0.34 -1.80 15.53
C TYR A 55 -1.67 -1.04 15.41
N ASP A 56 -2.42 -1.26 14.33
CA ASP A 56 -3.62 -0.49 13.94
C ASP A 56 -3.43 1.03 14.02
N GLY A 57 -2.22 1.49 13.66
CA GLY A 57 -1.85 2.90 13.69
C GLY A 57 -1.32 3.40 15.04
N VAL A 58 -1.42 2.60 16.11
CA VAL A 58 -0.93 2.96 17.45
C VAL A 58 0.49 2.43 17.65
N PRO A 59 1.47 3.29 18.01
CA PRO A 59 2.82 2.84 18.28
C PRO A 59 2.89 2.01 19.57
N LEU A 60 3.79 1.03 19.60
CA LEU A 60 4.11 0.30 20.83
C LEU A 60 4.74 1.24 21.88
N ASP A 61 4.65 0.85 23.14
CA ASP A 61 5.29 1.57 24.23
C ASP A 61 6.79 1.80 23.96
N GLY A 62 7.22 3.05 24.11
CA GLY A 62 8.60 3.45 23.82
C GLY A 62 8.92 3.71 22.34
N VAL A 63 7.97 3.46 21.42
CA VAL A 63 8.07 3.88 20.00
C VAL A 63 7.52 5.30 19.86
N ARG A 64 8.25 6.14 19.16
CA ARG A 64 7.86 7.52 18.86
C ARG A 64 7.67 7.67 17.36
N LEU A 65 6.65 8.41 16.97
CA LEU A 65 6.33 8.70 15.56
C LEU A 65 6.33 10.20 15.33
N ARG A 66 6.76 10.61 14.15
CA ARG A 66 6.52 11.95 13.62
C ARG A 66 6.40 11.90 12.10
N VAL A 67 5.65 12.83 11.57
CA VAL A 67 5.54 13.05 10.12
C VAL A 67 6.30 14.34 9.81
N LEU A 68 7.31 14.20 8.95
CA LEU A 68 8.19 15.31 8.52
C LEU A 68 7.49 16.14 7.44
N ALA A 69 8.09 17.28 7.09
CA ALA A 69 7.67 18.06 5.94
C ALA A 69 7.66 17.16 4.67
N GLY A 70 6.59 17.26 3.88
CA GLY A 70 6.35 16.38 2.73
C GLY A 70 5.74 15.02 3.06
N GLY A 71 5.32 14.80 4.32
CA GLY A 71 4.57 13.61 4.73
C GLY A 71 5.41 12.38 5.07
N ARG A 72 6.74 12.46 5.04
CA ARG A 72 7.63 11.34 5.33
C ARG A 72 7.54 10.92 6.81
N ILE A 73 7.38 9.62 7.06
CA ILE A 73 7.32 9.06 8.40
C ILE A 73 8.74 8.93 8.96
N ALA A 74 8.94 9.39 10.21
CA ALA A 74 10.13 9.10 11.00
C ALA A 74 9.74 8.34 12.27
N ILE A 75 10.52 7.32 12.60
CA ILE A 75 10.30 6.41 13.73
C ILE A 75 11.47 6.57 14.70
N GLY A 76 11.17 6.68 15.99
CA GLY A 76 12.15 6.74 17.08
C GLY A 76 11.85 5.71 18.15
N GLY A 77 12.85 5.38 18.96
CA GLY A 77 12.66 4.50 20.13
C GLY A 77 13.57 3.28 20.16
N ALA A 78 13.33 2.42 21.13
CA ALA A 78 14.19 1.27 21.44
C ALA A 78 14.16 0.15 20.38
N THR A 79 13.18 0.15 19.49
CA THR A 79 13.03 -0.86 18.43
C THR A 79 13.98 -0.61 17.24
N LEU A 80 14.62 0.57 17.18
CA LEU A 80 15.47 0.92 16.06
C LEU A 80 16.73 0.06 15.96
N ALA A 81 17.08 -0.33 14.74
CA ALA A 81 18.37 -0.86 14.42
C ALA A 81 19.46 0.21 14.70
N LYS A 82 20.69 -0.23 14.95
CA LYS A 82 21.82 0.68 15.19
C LYS A 82 22.30 1.40 13.92
N GLY A 83 21.85 0.96 12.75
CA GLY A 83 22.25 1.46 11.43
C GLY A 83 22.47 0.32 10.45
N TYR A 84 22.79 0.66 9.22
CA TYR A 84 23.16 -0.31 8.20
C TYR A 84 24.62 -0.74 8.33
N ARG A 85 24.88 -2.04 8.07
CA ARG A 85 26.24 -2.56 8.05
C ARG A 85 27.08 -1.92 6.95
N ASN A 86 26.47 -1.70 5.78
CA ASN A 86 27.11 -0.99 4.67
C ASN A 86 26.56 0.43 4.62
N PRO A 87 27.41 1.47 4.56
CA PRO A 87 26.95 2.84 4.47
C PRO A 87 26.04 3.08 3.27
N VAL A 88 24.98 3.85 3.47
CA VAL A 88 24.08 4.33 2.43
C VAL A 88 24.04 5.86 2.46
N SER A 89 23.72 6.49 1.33
CA SER A 89 23.65 7.94 1.23
C SER A 89 22.36 8.33 0.48
N PRO A 90 21.53 9.21 1.07
CA PRO A 90 21.65 9.74 2.44
C PRO A 90 21.45 8.64 3.51
N ASP A 91 22.08 8.80 4.68
CA ASP A 91 21.91 7.87 5.79
C ASP A 91 20.55 8.14 6.49
N PRO A 92 19.61 7.22 6.50
CA PRO A 92 18.31 7.42 7.14
C PRO A 92 18.38 7.40 8.68
N PHE A 93 19.54 7.02 9.28
CA PHE A 93 19.81 7.09 10.72
C PHE A 93 20.68 8.29 11.11
N ALA A 94 20.92 9.25 10.19
CA ALA A 94 21.77 10.42 10.46
C ALA A 94 21.29 11.28 11.64
N GLU A 95 20.00 11.30 11.91
CA GLU A 95 19.44 11.97 13.09
C GLU A 95 19.47 11.02 14.30
N PRO A 96 20.20 11.35 15.39
CA PRO A 96 20.33 10.46 16.53
C PRO A 96 18.97 10.08 17.14
N GLY A 97 18.71 8.76 17.26
CA GLY A 97 17.49 8.21 17.83
C GLY A 97 16.25 8.26 16.93
N TRP A 98 16.45 8.53 15.62
CA TRP A 98 15.42 8.52 14.61
C TRP A 98 15.85 7.76 13.36
N PHE A 99 14.90 7.08 12.75
CA PHE A 99 15.01 6.46 11.44
C PHE A 99 14.01 7.14 10.50
N HIS A 100 14.50 7.70 9.40
CA HIS A 100 13.69 8.35 8.37
C HIS A 100 13.32 7.32 7.31
N THR A 101 12.06 6.92 7.28
CA THR A 101 11.57 5.91 6.33
C THR A 101 11.39 6.51 4.93
N ASP A 102 11.20 5.67 3.92
CA ASP A 102 10.70 6.11 2.61
C ASP A 102 9.16 6.07 2.52
N ASP A 103 8.48 5.78 3.62
CA ASP A 103 7.03 5.75 3.67
C ASP A 103 6.46 7.15 3.95
N LEU A 104 5.33 7.44 3.32
CA LEU A 104 4.53 8.64 3.56
C LEU A 104 3.33 8.29 4.42
N GLY A 105 2.94 9.21 5.28
CA GLY A 105 1.81 9.00 6.19
C GLY A 105 1.29 10.28 6.79
N ALA A 106 0.23 10.13 7.57
CA ALA A 106 -0.38 11.19 8.36
C ALA A 106 -0.55 10.72 9.80
N LEU A 107 -0.34 11.61 10.75
CA LEU A 107 -0.69 11.41 12.16
C LEU A 107 -1.96 12.18 12.47
N GLU A 108 -2.94 11.51 13.05
CA GLU A 108 -4.13 12.18 13.54
C GLU A 108 -3.76 13.11 14.71
N SER A 109 -4.36 14.31 14.71
CA SER A 109 -4.16 15.28 15.78
C SER A 109 -4.88 14.81 17.04
N GLY A 110 -4.15 14.60 18.14
CA GLY A 110 -4.67 14.18 19.45
C GLY A 110 -3.67 13.35 20.24
N ASP A 111 -4.01 13.04 21.49
CA ASP A 111 -3.15 12.27 22.42
C ASP A 111 -2.91 10.81 21.94
N SER A 112 -3.75 10.29 21.05
CA SER A 112 -3.65 8.92 20.54
C SER A 112 -2.71 8.76 19.35
N GLY A 113 -2.37 9.85 18.63
CA GLY A 113 -1.36 9.87 17.56
C GLY A 113 -1.48 8.73 16.53
N VAL A 114 -2.69 8.40 16.06
CA VAL A 114 -2.91 7.27 15.15
C VAL A 114 -2.22 7.55 13.80
N LEU A 115 -1.30 6.66 13.41
CA LEU A 115 -0.59 6.72 12.14
C LEU A 115 -1.42 6.07 11.03
N THR A 116 -1.66 6.83 9.98
CA THR A 116 -2.13 6.30 8.68
C THR A 116 -0.97 6.29 7.70
N VAL A 117 -0.55 5.10 7.26
CA VAL A 117 0.46 4.94 6.21
C VAL A 117 -0.22 5.08 4.85
N LEU A 118 0.25 6.03 4.04
CA LEU A 118 -0.34 6.37 2.74
C LEU A 118 0.34 5.65 1.58
N GLY A 119 1.63 5.31 1.72
CA GLY A 119 2.40 4.63 0.68
C GLY A 119 3.87 4.98 0.72
N ARG A 120 4.59 4.63 -0.34
CA ARG A 120 6.03 4.89 -0.47
C ARG A 120 6.31 6.09 -1.35
N ALA A 121 7.26 6.93 -0.93
CA ALA A 121 7.68 8.10 -1.70
C ALA A 121 8.36 7.72 -3.02
N ASP A 122 9.13 6.60 -3.03
CA ASP A 122 9.81 6.09 -4.23
C ASP A 122 8.87 5.41 -5.25
N GLU A 123 7.64 5.09 -4.85
CA GLU A 123 6.58 4.59 -5.74
C GLU A 123 5.64 5.69 -6.24
N ALA A 124 5.82 6.93 -5.79
CA ALA A 124 4.96 8.05 -6.16
C ALA A 124 5.00 8.33 -7.67
N ILE A 125 3.82 8.58 -8.24
CA ILE A 125 3.63 8.88 -9.66
C ILE A 125 3.54 10.39 -9.82
N SER A 126 4.48 10.99 -10.57
CA SER A 126 4.46 12.43 -10.87
C SER A 126 3.66 12.67 -12.15
N THR A 127 2.43 13.15 -12.03
CA THR A 127 1.50 13.33 -13.15
C THR A 127 0.94 14.75 -13.22
N GLY A 128 1.30 15.51 -14.24
CA GLY A 128 0.77 16.86 -14.46
C GLY A 128 1.05 17.84 -13.32
N GLY A 129 2.19 17.69 -12.63
CA GLY A 129 2.56 18.51 -11.46
C GLY A 129 1.97 18.03 -10.13
N PHE A 130 1.19 16.95 -10.14
CA PHE A 130 0.64 16.31 -8.93
C PHE A 130 1.43 15.05 -8.57
N THR A 131 1.48 14.74 -7.29
CA THR A 131 2.04 13.49 -6.77
C THR A 131 0.91 12.55 -6.39
N VAL A 132 0.82 11.41 -7.08
CA VAL A 132 -0.19 10.37 -6.83
C VAL A 132 0.50 9.15 -6.22
N LEU A 133 0.04 8.73 -5.04
CA LEU A 133 0.50 7.49 -4.42
C LEU A 133 -0.34 6.33 -4.94
N PRO A 134 0.29 5.23 -5.38
CA PRO A 134 -0.43 4.05 -5.86
C PRO A 134 -1.42 3.45 -4.86
N GLN A 135 -1.01 3.34 -3.59
CA GLN A 135 -1.74 2.60 -2.57
C GLN A 135 -3.15 3.14 -2.27
N PRO A 136 -3.39 4.46 -2.14
CA PRO A 136 -4.74 4.99 -2.01
C PRO A 136 -5.62 4.69 -3.21
N VAL A 137 -5.06 4.74 -4.43
CA VAL A 137 -5.80 4.42 -5.67
C VAL A 137 -6.12 2.94 -5.72
N GLU A 138 -5.17 2.06 -5.36
CA GLU A 138 -5.37 0.61 -5.24
C GLU A 138 -6.44 0.29 -4.19
N ALA A 139 -6.43 0.97 -3.05
CA ALA A 139 -7.44 0.81 -2.01
C ALA A 139 -8.84 1.17 -2.53
N ALA A 140 -8.97 2.27 -3.28
CA ALA A 140 -10.22 2.67 -3.91
C ALA A 140 -10.67 1.65 -4.96
N LEU A 141 -9.78 1.25 -5.88
CA LEU A 141 -10.07 0.25 -6.92
C LEU A 141 -10.49 -1.10 -6.31
N GLY A 142 -9.84 -1.53 -5.21
CA GLY A 142 -10.13 -2.79 -4.52
C GLY A 142 -11.53 -2.86 -3.88
N THR A 143 -12.24 -1.73 -3.76
CA THR A 143 -13.65 -1.72 -3.31
C THR A 143 -14.64 -1.90 -4.46
N HIS A 144 -14.17 -1.91 -5.72
CA HIS A 144 -15.05 -2.12 -6.87
C HIS A 144 -15.42 -3.62 -6.99
N PRO A 145 -16.71 -3.97 -7.14
CA PRO A 145 -17.17 -5.38 -7.10
C PRO A 145 -16.51 -6.31 -8.11
N ALA A 146 -16.14 -5.79 -9.28
CA ALA A 146 -15.49 -6.56 -10.34
C ALA A 146 -13.97 -6.68 -10.18
N VAL A 147 -13.34 -6.01 -9.19
CA VAL A 147 -11.89 -6.00 -9.01
C VAL A 147 -11.51 -6.97 -7.89
N ARG A 148 -10.86 -8.08 -8.26
CA ARG A 148 -10.34 -9.07 -7.30
C ARG A 148 -8.95 -8.68 -6.77
N ASP A 149 -8.12 -8.11 -7.63
CA ASP A 149 -6.75 -7.67 -7.31
C ASP A 149 -6.38 -6.51 -8.23
N CYS A 150 -5.53 -5.59 -7.77
CA CYS A 150 -5.12 -4.47 -8.60
C CYS A 150 -3.72 -3.99 -8.23
N ALA A 151 -3.09 -3.32 -9.18
CA ALA A 151 -1.85 -2.59 -9.00
C ALA A 151 -1.91 -1.29 -9.79
N VAL A 152 -1.38 -0.22 -9.19
CA VAL A 152 -1.28 1.10 -9.81
C VAL A 152 0.20 1.48 -9.95
N PHE A 153 0.56 2.02 -11.10
CA PHE A 153 1.93 2.42 -11.43
C PHE A 153 1.94 3.56 -12.45
N GLY A 154 3.09 4.23 -12.57
CA GLY A 154 3.29 5.29 -13.55
C GLY A 154 3.93 4.74 -14.83
N LEU A 155 3.44 5.16 -15.98
CA LEU A 155 4.14 5.05 -17.26
C LEU A 155 4.50 6.44 -17.78
N ALA A 156 5.57 6.54 -18.57
CA ALA A 156 5.98 7.79 -19.19
C ALA A 156 4.85 8.39 -20.02
N ASP A 157 4.73 9.72 -19.98
CA ASP A 157 3.75 10.50 -20.73
C ASP A 157 4.37 11.84 -21.10
N ASP A 158 4.40 12.20 -22.37
CA ASP A 158 5.08 13.39 -22.88
C ASP A 158 4.50 14.69 -22.34
N ARG A 159 3.21 14.72 -21.98
CA ARG A 159 2.52 15.90 -21.46
C ARG A 159 2.52 15.99 -19.96
N LEU A 160 2.43 14.85 -19.29
CA LEU A 160 2.19 14.77 -17.84
C LEU A 160 3.45 14.41 -17.06
N GLY A 161 4.54 14.02 -17.76
CA GLY A 161 5.69 13.35 -17.17
C GLY A 161 5.42 11.86 -16.95
N GLN A 162 4.39 11.53 -16.18
CA GLN A 162 3.87 10.17 -16.05
C GLN A 162 2.34 10.19 -16.14
N ARG A 163 1.74 9.11 -16.65
CA ARG A 163 0.32 8.82 -16.53
C ARG A 163 0.07 7.72 -15.51
N VAL A 164 -1.00 7.86 -14.77
CA VAL A 164 -1.44 6.84 -13.80
C VAL A 164 -2.07 5.68 -14.57
N VAL A 165 -1.55 4.48 -14.36
CA VAL A 165 -2.00 3.24 -15.03
C VAL A 165 -2.47 2.25 -13.96
N ALA A 166 -3.59 1.57 -14.23
CA ALA A 166 -4.08 0.48 -13.42
C ALA A 166 -3.99 -0.86 -14.15
N ALA A 167 -3.42 -1.87 -13.52
CA ALA A 167 -3.57 -3.26 -13.92
C ALA A 167 -4.53 -3.94 -12.93
N ILE A 168 -5.57 -4.60 -13.42
CA ILE A 168 -6.56 -5.28 -12.58
C ILE A 168 -6.70 -6.76 -12.92
N VAL A 169 -7.01 -7.54 -11.91
CA VAL A 169 -7.51 -8.90 -12.05
C VAL A 169 -9.01 -8.88 -11.76
N VAL A 170 -9.80 -9.33 -12.72
CA VAL A 170 -11.26 -9.33 -12.60
C VAL A 170 -11.71 -10.50 -11.71
N GLY A 171 -12.75 -10.28 -10.92
CA GLY A 171 -13.37 -11.31 -10.10
C GLY A 171 -14.07 -12.36 -10.95
N ASP A 172 -14.11 -13.60 -10.44
CA ASP A 172 -14.68 -14.73 -11.16
C ASP A 172 -16.17 -14.48 -11.51
N GLY A 173 -16.53 -14.69 -12.76
CA GLY A 173 -17.89 -14.46 -13.25
C GLY A 173 -18.30 -13.00 -13.46
N CYS A 174 -17.42 -12.04 -13.20
CA CYS A 174 -17.69 -10.63 -13.45
C CYS A 174 -17.23 -10.20 -14.86
N PRO A 175 -17.98 -9.32 -15.55
CA PRO A 175 -17.47 -8.68 -16.74
C PRO A 175 -16.36 -7.68 -16.37
N PRO A 176 -15.34 -7.51 -17.23
CA PRO A 176 -14.31 -6.50 -17.01
C PRO A 176 -14.95 -5.09 -16.95
N PRO A 177 -14.61 -4.30 -15.91
CA PRO A 177 -15.08 -2.92 -15.83
C PRO A 177 -14.38 -2.06 -16.90
N THR A 178 -15.06 -1.02 -17.37
CA THR A 178 -14.45 -0.04 -18.27
C THR A 178 -13.54 0.93 -17.49
N LEU A 179 -12.58 1.53 -18.20
CA LEU A 179 -11.74 2.58 -17.64
C LEU A 179 -12.59 3.72 -17.04
N GLU A 180 -13.64 4.13 -17.74
CA GLU A 180 -14.55 5.20 -17.28
C GLU A 180 -15.25 4.83 -15.97
N ALA A 181 -15.75 3.60 -15.85
CA ALA A 181 -16.37 3.12 -14.61
C ALA A 181 -15.40 3.13 -13.43
N LEU A 182 -14.15 2.68 -13.64
CA LEU A 182 -13.13 2.70 -12.59
C LEU A 182 -12.70 4.13 -12.23
N ARG A 183 -12.58 5.03 -13.20
CA ARG A 183 -12.31 6.45 -12.96
C ARG A 183 -13.40 7.10 -12.11
N ALA A 184 -14.67 6.88 -12.47
CA ALA A 184 -15.79 7.37 -11.70
C ALA A 184 -15.84 6.77 -10.28
N HIS A 185 -15.43 5.51 -10.13
CA HIS A 185 -15.37 4.85 -8.84
C HIS A 185 -14.27 5.46 -7.94
N VAL A 186 -13.06 5.65 -8.45
CA VAL A 186 -11.94 6.30 -7.74
C VAL A 186 -12.28 7.74 -7.35
N ALA A 187 -12.92 8.50 -8.24
CA ALA A 187 -13.32 9.89 -8.01
C ALA A 187 -14.36 10.09 -6.89
N ARG A 188 -14.94 9.00 -6.34
CA ARG A 188 -15.83 9.10 -5.16
C ARG A 188 -15.07 9.40 -3.87
N THR A 189 -13.80 9.03 -3.79
CA THR A 189 -12.99 9.11 -2.57
C THR A 189 -11.67 9.83 -2.75
N LEU A 190 -11.19 9.97 -3.98
CA LEU A 190 -9.92 10.63 -4.31
C LEU A 190 -10.14 11.72 -5.35
N ASP A 191 -9.14 12.62 -5.47
CA ASP A 191 -9.14 13.62 -6.53
C ASP A 191 -9.11 12.94 -7.92
N VAL A 192 -9.74 13.57 -8.90
CA VAL A 192 -9.83 13.07 -10.27
C VAL A 192 -8.45 12.90 -10.94
N THR A 193 -7.44 13.66 -10.49
CA THR A 193 -6.06 13.54 -10.97
C THR A 193 -5.42 12.21 -10.59
N ALA A 194 -5.86 11.58 -9.49
CA ALA A 194 -5.41 10.27 -9.06
C ALA A 194 -6.07 9.12 -9.84
N ALA A 195 -7.17 9.39 -10.56
CA ALA A 195 -7.88 8.35 -11.31
C ALA A 195 -7.03 7.84 -12.49
N PRO A 196 -6.97 6.51 -12.71
CA PRO A 196 -6.19 5.92 -13.80
C PRO A 196 -6.56 6.50 -15.16
N ARG A 197 -5.56 6.70 -16.02
CA ARG A 197 -5.74 7.14 -17.41
C ARG A 197 -5.66 5.99 -18.41
N GLU A 198 -5.20 4.85 -17.93
CA GLU A 198 -5.03 3.63 -18.72
C GLU A 198 -5.36 2.43 -17.85
N LEU A 199 -5.96 1.39 -18.45
CA LEU A 199 -6.41 0.18 -17.78
C LEU A 199 -5.93 -1.06 -18.53
N HIS A 200 -5.27 -1.97 -17.81
CA HIS A 200 -4.94 -3.30 -18.30
C HIS A 200 -5.67 -4.36 -17.49
N VAL A 201 -6.36 -5.26 -18.17
CA VAL A 201 -6.94 -6.46 -17.55
C VAL A 201 -5.92 -7.59 -17.67
N VAL A 202 -5.53 -8.17 -16.55
CA VAL A 202 -4.53 -9.23 -16.48
C VAL A 202 -5.07 -10.44 -15.71
N ASN A 203 -4.56 -11.64 -16.01
CA ASN A 203 -4.95 -12.85 -15.29
C ASN A 203 -4.33 -12.91 -13.89
N VAL A 204 -3.12 -12.37 -13.73
CA VAL A 204 -2.36 -12.37 -12.48
C VAL A 204 -1.41 -11.17 -12.43
N LEU A 205 -1.25 -10.58 -11.26
CA LEU A 205 -0.25 -9.54 -11.02
C LEU A 205 1.11 -10.16 -10.68
N PRO A 206 2.22 -9.64 -11.24
CA PRO A 206 3.56 -10.09 -10.87
C PRO A 206 3.83 -9.72 -9.40
N ARG A 207 4.44 -10.65 -8.65
CA ARG A 207 4.74 -10.47 -7.24
C ARG A 207 6.17 -10.88 -6.93
N ARG A 208 6.79 -10.24 -5.92
CA ARG A 208 8.13 -10.54 -5.40
C ARG A 208 8.04 -11.14 -3.99
N GLY A 209 8.97 -12.03 -3.66
CA GLY A 209 9.18 -12.56 -2.30
C GLY A 209 7.88 -13.01 -1.65
N ILE A 210 7.53 -12.39 -0.53
CA ILE A 210 6.35 -12.71 0.29
C ILE A 210 5.02 -12.15 -0.24
N GLY A 211 4.91 -11.89 -1.54
CA GLY A 211 3.65 -11.51 -2.17
C GLY A 211 3.47 -10.01 -2.47
N LYS A 212 4.51 -9.19 -2.33
CA LYS A 212 4.46 -7.77 -2.75
C LYS A 212 4.36 -7.65 -4.27
N VAL A 213 3.51 -6.75 -4.77
CA VAL A 213 3.40 -6.45 -6.20
C VAL A 213 4.73 -5.97 -6.77
N ASP A 214 5.15 -6.56 -7.89
CA ASP A 214 6.33 -6.12 -8.65
C ASP A 214 5.93 -5.04 -9.68
N ARG A 215 5.84 -3.78 -9.23
CA ARG A 215 5.50 -2.64 -10.10
C ARG A 215 6.53 -2.44 -11.20
N ALA A 216 7.81 -2.71 -10.93
CA ALA A 216 8.85 -2.58 -11.96
C ALA A 216 8.64 -3.60 -13.09
N ALA A 217 8.14 -4.80 -12.80
CA ALA A 217 7.78 -5.77 -13.84
C ALA A 217 6.57 -5.30 -14.66
N LEU A 218 5.58 -4.65 -14.02
CA LEU A 218 4.43 -4.06 -14.72
C LEU A 218 4.87 -2.92 -15.64
N VAL A 219 5.70 -2.01 -15.14
CA VAL A 219 6.26 -0.91 -15.95
C VAL A 219 7.00 -1.47 -17.16
N ARG A 220 7.92 -2.43 -16.99
CA ARG A 220 8.64 -3.04 -18.13
C ARG A 220 7.71 -3.69 -19.14
N ARG A 221 6.65 -4.36 -18.67
CA ARG A 221 5.69 -5.04 -19.54
C ARG A 221 4.90 -4.05 -20.40
N PHE A 222 4.38 -3.00 -19.79
CA PHE A 222 3.45 -2.10 -20.45
C PHE A 222 4.10 -0.86 -21.07
N ALA A 223 5.35 -0.51 -20.71
CA ALA A 223 6.09 0.56 -21.39
C ALA A 223 6.41 0.24 -22.86
N GLY A 224 6.55 -1.05 -23.23
CA GLY A 224 6.82 -1.48 -24.60
C GLY A 224 5.58 -1.66 -25.50
N GLU A 225 4.37 -1.59 -24.95
CA GLU A 225 3.12 -1.73 -25.71
C GLU A 225 2.64 -0.37 -26.31
N ALA A 226 3.23 0.75 -25.87
CA ALA A 226 2.85 2.09 -26.33
C ALA A 226 3.49 2.51 -27.68
N ASP A 227 4.47 1.76 -28.17
CA ASP A 227 5.22 2.05 -29.41
C ASP A 227 4.86 1.11 -30.59
N GLN A 228 3.71 0.42 -30.56
CA GLN A 228 3.25 -0.41 -31.67
C GLN A 228 1.91 0.05 -32.28
#